data_04389a8b689bca4c603cf3699add0302
#
_entry.id   04389a8b689bca4c603cf3699add0302
#
_cell.length_a   1.000
_cell.length_b   1.000
_cell.length_c   1.000
_cell.angle_alpha   90.00
_cell.angle_beta   90.00
_cell.angle_gamma   90.00
#
_symmetry.space_group_name_H-M   'P 1'
#
loop_
_entity.id
_entity.type
_entity.pdbx_description
1 polymer ?
#
loop_
_entity_poly.entity_id
_entity_poly.type
_entity_poly.pdbx_seq_one_letter_code
_entity_poly.pdbx_strand_id
1 'polypeptide(L)'
;MQERLNQYRPILAVLIVACGLMAAVTSRYDMTLFYICLGAWALLSLGCIIWMTVITRQNRRRFGRLKDSLEHIMSDAVLSLPMPSLIVRESGEVVWSNPPAKQGVFPGQELFGHNIAELVPGLDWQAESSAEGRDIVIGERHYTVFLMHSSSTKEPLTIICLVDDNDLKHYTQEYFDSRPYVLTMLIDNYSELFTDAKENERSRTMGQIEHIIETFAEENHGLVKKLDRDRFLAVVEERYMKRVIEDRFPILNAIRAVDTGDRNNATMSIGVSPMAASLHESCLLYTSDAADE
;
A
#
# COMPACT_ATOMS: atom_id res chain seq x y z
N MET A 1 26.98 -0.15 -29.20
CA MET A 1 27.86 0.70 -30.00
C MET A 1 29.36 0.46 -29.66
N GLN A 2 29.71 0.27 -28.38
CA GLN A 2 31.03 -0.07 -27.92
C GLN A 2 31.50 -1.45 -28.40
N GLU A 3 30.61 -2.44 -28.52
CA GLU A 3 30.88 -3.76 -29.07
C GLU A 3 31.27 -3.70 -30.54
N ARG A 4 30.61 -2.89 -31.36
CA ARG A 4 30.94 -2.71 -32.78
C ARG A 4 32.32 -2.06 -32.96
N LEU A 5 32.69 -1.07 -32.13
CA LEU A 5 34.03 -0.45 -32.18
C LEU A 5 35.13 -1.42 -31.73
N ASN A 6 34.85 -2.29 -30.77
CA ASN A 6 35.78 -3.36 -30.38
C ASN A 6 35.95 -4.41 -31.47
N GLN A 7 34.93 -4.62 -32.30
CA GLN A 7 34.92 -5.57 -33.41
C GLN A 7 35.83 -5.10 -34.57
N TYR A 8 36.00 -3.79 -34.77
CA TYR A 8 36.86 -3.23 -35.83
C TYR A 8 38.33 -3.07 -35.40
N ARG A 9 38.66 -3.05 -34.11
CA ARG A 9 40.02 -2.97 -33.58
C ARG A 9 40.95 -4.09 -34.11
N PRO A 10 40.56 -5.39 -34.06
CA PRO A 10 41.41 -6.46 -34.58
C PRO A 10 41.54 -6.40 -36.10
N ILE A 11 40.48 -5.99 -36.82
CA ILE A 11 40.51 -5.89 -38.27
C ILE A 11 41.53 -4.82 -38.72
N LEU A 12 41.49 -3.66 -38.02
CA LEU A 12 42.40 -2.55 -38.31
C LEU A 12 43.86 -2.90 -37.98
N ALA A 13 44.09 -3.60 -36.86
CA ALA A 13 45.41 -4.11 -36.51
C ALA A 13 45.95 -5.10 -37.54
N VAL A 14 45.16 -6.02 -38.03
CA VAL A 14 45.52 -6.98 -39.09
C VAL A 14 45.84 -6.25 -40.38
N LEU A 15 45.12 -5.23 -40.75
CA LEU A 15 45.34 -4.45 -41.98
C LEU A 15 46.65 -3.65 -41.93
N ILE A 16 46.99 -3.07 -40.75
CA ILE A 16 48.26 -2.38 -40.53
C ILE A 16 49.45 -3.35 -40.62
N VAL A 17 49.29 -4.53 -40.00
CA VAL A 17 50.34 -5.59 -40.06
C VAL A 17 50.53 -6.11 -41.48
N ALA A 18 49.43 -6.33 -42.21
CA ALA A 18 49.51 -6.80 -43.61
C ALA A 18 50.20 -5.78 -44.54
N CYS A 19 49.87 -4.48 -44.37
CA CYS A 19 50.57 -3.43 -45.13
C CYS A 19 52.09 -3.33 -44.79
N GLY A 20 52.45 -3.55 -43.51
CA GLY A 20 53.82 -3.59 -43.08
C GLY A 20 54.63 -4.78 -43.70
N LEU A 21 53.97 -5.94 -43.75
CA LEU A 21 54.54 -7.13 -44.40
C LEU A 21 54.72 -6.92 -45.89
N MET A 22 53.82 -6.32 -46.59
CA MET A 22 53.93 -5.99 -48.01
C MET A 22 55.08 -5.00 -48.27
N ALA A 23 55.25 -3.98 -47.41
CA ALA A 23 56.43 -3.09 -47.48
C ALA A 23 57.74 -3.81 -47.29
N ALA A 24 57.82 -4.77 -46.37
CA ALA A 24 59.03 -5.58 -46.15
C ALA A 24 59.38 -6.49 -47.33
N VAL A 25 58.39 -7.02 -48.05
CA VAL A 25 58.57 -7.81 -49.25
C VAL A 25 59.13 -6.97 -50.42
N THR A 26 58.55 -5.76 -50.59
CA THR A 26 59.03 -4.85 -51.69
C THR A 26 60.42 -4.31 -51.48
N SER A 27 60.96 -4.33 -50.25
CA SER A 27 62.37 -3.96 -49.97
C SER A 27 63.39 -4.82 -50.66
N ARG A 28 63.05 -6.02 -51.18
CA ARG A 28 63.91 -6.91 -51.91
C ARG A 28 64.04 -6.61 -53.41
N TYR A 29 63.17 -5.78 -53.94
CA TYR A 29 63.08 -5.54 -55.38
C TYR A 29 63.52 -4.13 -55.80
N ASP A 30 63.17 -3.07 -55.05
CA ASP A 30 63.55 -1.67 -55.35
C ASP A 30 63.56 -0.82 -54.08
N MET A 31 64.68 -0.18 -53.75
CA MET A 31 64.87 0.63 -52.56
C MET A 31 64.02 1.92 -52.57
N THR A 32 63.76 2.49 -53.72
CA THR A 32 62.96 3.68 -53.86
C THR A 32 61.49 3.41 -53.58
N LEU A 33 60.97 2.31 -54.07
CA LEU A 33 59.57 1.88 -53.85
C LEU A 33 59.37 1.49 -52.39
N PHE A 34 60.34 0.92 -51.72
CA PHE A 34 60.31 0.61 -50.30
C PHE A 34 60.10 1.85 -49.41
N TYR A 35 60.86 2.92 -49.65
CA TYR A 35 60.74 4.16 -48.89
C TYR A 35 59.34 4.85 -49.08
N ILE A 36 58.78 4.83 -50.29
CA ILE A 36 57.44 5.34 -50.59
C ILE A 36 56.37 4.53 -49.83
N CYS A 37 56.43 3.20 -49.87
CA CYS A 37 55.48 2.31 -49.15
C CYS A 37 55.57 2.49 -47.62
N LEU A 38 56.78 2.63 -47.08
CA LEU A 38 57.00 2.87 -45.64
C LEU A 38 56.41 4.24 -45.18
N GLY A 39 56.61 5.27 -46.00
CA GLY A 39 56.00 6.58 -45.74
C GLY A 39 54.45 6.58 -45.74
N ALA A 40 53.88 5.90 -46.77
CA ALA A 40 52.43 5.76 -46.85
C ALA A 40 51.87 4.93 -45.66
N TRP A 41 52.52 3.86 -45.26
CA TRP A 41 52.16 3.07 -44.10
C TRP A 41 52.24 3.88 -42.80
N ALA A 42 53.29 4.68 -42.58
CA ALA A 42 53.44 5.53 -41.42
C ALA A 42 52.34 6.58 -41.34
N LEU A 43 51.96 7.21 -42.47
CA LEU A 43 50.89 8.21 -42.53
C LEU A 43 49.50 7.57 -42.24
N LEU A 44 49.23 6.40 -42.79
CA LEU A 44 47.97 5.67 -42.54
C LEU A 44 47.85 5.25 -41.06
N SER A 45 48.95 4.73 -40.48
CA SER A 45 48.94 4.31 -39.08
C SER A 45 48.75 5.50 -38.12
N LEU A 46 49.39 6.63 -38.39
CA LEU A 46 49.25 7.87 -37.62
C LEU A 46 47.80 8.42 -37.74
N GLY A 47 47.25 8.47 -38.94
CA GLY A 47 45.86 8.90 -39.18
C GLY A 47 44.85 8.03 -38.44
N CYS A 48 45.09 6.71 -38.42
CA CYS A 48 44.25 5.77 -37.71
C CYS A 48 44.29 5.93 -36.19
N ILE A 49 45.48 6.17 -35.62
CA ILE A 49 45.67 6.46 -34.19
C ILE A 49 44.94 7.78 -33.81
N ILE A 50 45.11 8.82 -34.61
CA ILE A 50 44.45 10.10 -34.38
C ILE A 50 42.92 9.93 -34.43
N TRP A 51 42.40 9.29 -35.45
CA TRP A 51 40.97 9.03 -35.63
C TRP A 51 40.40 8.25 -34.46
N MET A 52 41.10 7.20 -34.01
CA MET A 52 40.72 6.38 -32.88
C MET A 52 40.72 7.16 -31.56
N THR A 53 41.70 8.04 -31.33
CA THR A 53 41.76 8.88 -30.12
C THR A 53 40.70 9.93 -30.12
N VAL A 54 40.38 10.55 -31.27
CA VAL A 54 39.31 11.54 -31.40
C VAL A 54 37.94 10.92 -31.13
N ILE A 55 37.61 9.77 -31.74
CA ILE A 55 36.34 9.09 -31.51
C ILE A 55 36.22 8.64 -30.07
N THR A 56 37.28 8.09 -29.46
CA THR A 56 37.22 7.64 -28.06
C THR A 56 37.00 8.82 -27.08
N ARG A 57 37.66 9.97 -27.34
CA ARG A 57 37.47 11.19 -26.56
C ARG A 57 36.09 11.77 -26.75
N GLN A 58 35.50 11.75 -27.94
CA GLN A 58 34.21 12.28 -28.26
C GLN A 58 33.09 11.42 -27.64
N ASN A 59 33.22 10.11 -27.64
CA ASN A 59 32.31 9.21 -26.98
C ASN A 59 32.36 9.31 -25.46
N ARG A 60 33.57 9.41 -24.87
CA ARG A 60 33.69 9.64 -23.40
C ARG A 60 33.02 10.93 -22.97
N ARG A 61 33.12 12.02 -23.75
CA ARG A 61 32.47 13.30 -23.44
C ARG A 61 30.94 13.25 -23.56
N ARG A 62 30.39 12.44 -24.48
CA ARG A 62 28.93 12.25 -24.61
C ARG A 62 28.36 11.41 -23.47
N PHE A 63 29.04 10.34 -23.10
CA PHE A 63 28.63 9.51 -21.95
C PHE A 63 28.78 10.24 -20.61
N GLY A 64 29.86 11.02 -20.42
CA GLY A 64 30.04 11.84 -19.24
C GLY A 64 28.87 12.83 -19.05
N ARG A 65 28.52 13.60 -20.09
CA ARG A 65 27.40 14.56 -20.04
C ARG A 65 26.05 13.91 -19.77
N LEU A 66 25.79 12.75 -20.33
CA LEU A 66 24.55 11.99 -20.04
C LEU A 66 24.51 11.51 -18.58
N LYS A 67 25.64 11.03 -18.06
CA LYS A 67 25.75 10.60 -16.67
C LYS A 67 25.56 11.75 -15.71
N ASP A 68 26.23 12.88 -15.93
CA ASP A 68 26.11 14.09 -15.12
C ASP A 68 24.68 14.67 -15.17
N SER A 69 24.08 14.67 -16.37
CA SER A 69 22.68 15.11 -16.51
C SER A 69 21.67 14.19 -15.83
N LEU A 70 21.88 12.87 -15.88
CA LEU A 70 21.03 11.90 -15.19
C LEU A 70 21.22 11.98 -13.68
N GLU A 71 22.46 12.17 -13.19
CA GLU A 71 22.73 12.37 -11.76
C GLU A 71 22.06 13.66 -11.25
N HIS A 72 22.08 14.76 -12.01
CA HIS A 72 21.38 16.00 -11.68
C HIS A 72 19.87 15.82 -11.74
N ILE A 73 19.32 15.21 -12.79
CA ILE A 73 17.87 14.97 -12.90
C ILE A 73 17.38 14.05 -11.79
N MET A 74 18.12 13.00 -11.46
CA MET A 74 17.76 12.10 -10.36
C MET A 74 17.88 12.80 -9.00
N SER A 75 18.90 13.65 -8.80
CA SER A 75 19.03 14.45 -7.59
C SER A 75 17.87 15.43 -7.44
N ASP A 76 17.55 16.17 -8.49
CA ASP A 76 16.44 17.12 -8.49
C ASP A 76 15.09 16.44 -8.36
N ALA A 77 14.91 15.26 -8.98
CA ALA A 77 13.69 14.47 -8.85
C ALA A 77 13.48 13.95 -7.43
N VAL A 78 14.54 13.46 -6.78
CA VAL A 78 14.47 13.00 -5.37
C VAL A 78 14.22 14.18 -4.43
N LEU A 79 14.86 15.33 -4.70
CA LEU A 79 14.64 16.55 -3.91
C LEU A 79 13.22 17.11 -4.05
N SER A 80 12.61 16.96 -5.23
CA SER A 80 11.27 17.47 -5.55
C SER A 80 10.15 16.44 -5.35
N LEU A 81 10.45 15.21 -4.88
CA LEU A 81 9.41 14.23 -4.55
C LEU A 81 8.43 14.85 -3.55
N PRO A 82 7.12 14.80 -3.83
CA PRO A 82 6.10 15.28 -2.90
C PRO A 82 5.95 14.38 -1.67
N MET A 83 6.56 13.20 -1.70
CA MET A 83 6.55 12.24 -0.59
C MET A 83 7.66 12.57 0.41
N PRO A 84 7.37 12.60 1.71
CA PRO A 84 8.38 12.66 2.76
C PRO A 84 9.43 11.57 2.59
N SER A 85 10.69 11.95 2.48
CA SER A 85 11.78 11.01 2.20
C SER A 85 13.01 11.33 3.03
N LEU A 86 13.66 10.28 3.52
CA LEU A 86 14.88 10.32 4.33
C LEU A 86 15.92 9.37 3.72
N ILE A 87 17.19 9.69 3.91
CA ILE A 87 18.30 8.78 3.60
C ILE A 87 19.06 8.53 4.89
N VAL A 88 19.24 7.26 5.22
CA VAL A 88 19.94 6.83 6.41
C VAL A 88 21.13 5.93 6.07
N ARG A 89 22.16 5.95 6.90
CA ARG A 89 23.26 4.99 6.88
C ARG A 89 22.83 3.66 7.51
N GLU A 90 23.65 2.66 7.35
CA GLU A 90 23.49 1.37 8.03
C GLU A 90 23.42 1.51 9.56
N SER A 91 24.10 2.50 10.13
CA SER A 91 24.02 2.85 11.55
C SER A 91 22.67 3.41 12.00
N GLY A 92 21.78 3.73 11.08
CA GLY A 92 20.51 4.42 11.35
C GLY A 92 20.63 5.95 11.37
N GLU A 93 21.83 6.52 11.17
CA GLU A 93 22.03 7.98 11.13
C GLU A 93 21.40 8.59 9.89
N VAL A 94 20.55 9.60 10.06
CA VAL A 94 19.94 10.37 8.99
C VAL A 94 20.98 11.29 8.36
N VAL A 95 21.28 11.07 7.08
CA VAL A 95 22.24 11.88 6.32
C VAL A 95 21.58 12.88 5.38
N TRP A 96 20.31 12.69 5.09
CA TRP A 96 19.54 13.59 4.24
C TRP A 96 18.03 13.45 4.45
N SER A 97 17.30 14.53 4.22
CA SER A 97 15.83 14.56 4.22
C SER A 97 15.31 15.66 3.30
N ASN A 98 14.18 15.40 2.66
CA ASN A 98 13.54 16.40 1.81
C ASN A 98 12.63 17.36 2.61
N PRO A 99 12.21 18.50 1.99
CA PRO A 99 11.30 19.44 2.65
C PRO A 99 9.99 18.86 3.15
N PRO A 100 9.28 17.95 2.42
CA PRO A 100 8.08 17.30 2.93
C PRO A 100 8.32 16.50 4.22
N ALA A 101 9.46 15.82 4.36
CA ALA A 101 9.78 15.11 5.61
C ALA A 101 9.96 16.08 6.79
N LYS A 102 10.71 17.20 6.58
CA LYS A 102 10.98 18.19 7.62
C LYS A 102 9.76 18.98 8.04
N GLN A 103 8.91 19.36 7.08
CA GLN A 103 7.77 20.25 7.33
C GLN A 103 6.48 19.49 7.64
N GLY A 104 6.30 18.32 7.03
CA GLY A 104 5.07 17.55 7.13
C GLY A 104 5.09 16.50 8.26
N VAL A 105 6.16 15.70 8.32
CA VAL A 105 6.23 14.58 9.28
C VAL A 105 6.92 14.95 10.58
N PHE A 106 8.02 15.71 10.51
CA PHE A 106 8.84 16.06 11.66
C PHE A 106 8.98 17.59 11.83
N PRO A 107 7.89 18.32 12.01
CA PRO A 107 7.94 19.80 12.10
C PRO A 107 8.76 20.24 13.30
N GLY A 108 9.73 21.14 13.03
CA GLY A 108 10.57 21.74 14.07
C GLY A 108 11.67 20.84 14.63
N GLN A 109 11.87 19.65 14.07
CA GLN A 109 12.94 18.73 14.48
C GLN A 109 14.14 18.84 13.53
N GLU A 110 15.34 18.81 14.10
CA GLU A 110 16.57 18.63 13.33
C GLU A 110 16.72 17.14 13.03
N LEU A 111 16.70 16.77 11.73
CA LEU A 111 16.75 15.36 11.36
C LEU A 111 18.17 14.89 11.08
N PHE A 112 19.03 15.79 10.57
CA PHE A 112 20.40 15.46 10.19
C PHE A 112 21.24 15.01 11.39
N GLY A 113 21.91 13.87 11.28
CA GLY A 113 22.76 13.31 12.32
C GLY A 113 22.01 12.59 13.45
N HIS A 114 20.68 12.66 13.50
CA HIS A 114 19.89 11.90 14.47
C HIS A 114 19.69 10.46 14.01
N ASN A 115 19.44 9.56 14.98
CA ASN A 115 19.17 8.16 14.66
C ASN A 115 17.69 7.98 14.28
N ILE A 116 17.43 7.27 13.19
CA ILE A 116 16.06 7.00 12.72
C ILE A 116 15.22 6.24 13.75
N ALA A 117 15.82 5.39 14.58
CA ALA A 117 15.12 4.67 15.64
C ALA A 117 14.55 5.59 16.72
N GLU A 118 15.15 6.77 16.94
CA GLU A 118 14.63 7.79 17.85
C GLU A 118 13.48 8.58 17.24
N LEU A 119 13.56 8.84 15.92
CA LEU A 119 12.54 9.59 15.19
C LEU A 119 11.31 8.74 14.87
N VAL A 120 11.53 7.46 14.60
CA VAL A 120 10.48 6.50 14.24
C VAL A 120 10.68 5.21 15.05
N PRO A 121 10.18 5.16 16.28
CA PRO A 121 10.29 3.97 17.12
C PRO A 121 9.60 2.76 16.49
N GLY A 122 10.30 1.62 16.43
CA GLY A 122 9.77 0.38 15.87
C GLY A 122 10.01 0.20 14.37
N LEU A 123 10.61 1.17 13.67
CA LEU A 123 11.01 0.99 12.29
C LEU A 123 12.31 0.19 12.20
N ASP A 124 12.25 -0.97 11.55
CA ASP A 124 13.43 -1.73 11.13
C ASP A 124 13.86 -1.27 9.73
N TRP A 125 14.82 -0.34 9.67
CA TRP A 125 15.32 0.26 8.42
C TRP A 125 16.31 -0.66 7.66
N GLN A 126 16.73 -1.76 8.28
CA GLN A 126 17.61 -2.77 7.65
C GLN A 126 16.81 -3.92 7.02
N ALA A 127 15.52 -3.95 7.27
CA ALA A 127 14.66 -4.99 6.73
C ALA A 127 14.56 -4.95 5.22
N GLU A 128 14.35 -6.09 4.58
CA GLU A 128 14.24 -6.22 3.13
C GLU A 128 13.17 -5.27 2.56
N SER A 129 13.45 -4.75 1.36
CA SER A 129 12.50 -3.92 0.60
C SER A 129 11.24 -4.73 0.30
N SER A 130 10.07 -4.20 0.68
CA SER A 130 8.77 -4.78 0.38
C SER A 130 8.03 -3.87 -0.60
N ALA A 131 7.39 -4.45 -1.62
CA ALA A 131 6.55 -3.72 -2.55
C ALA A 131 5.23 -3.26 -1.88
N GLU A 132 4.78 -3.95 -0.85
CA GLU A 132 3.56 -3.63 -0.11
C GLU A 132 3.76 -2.51 0.93
N GLY A 133 5.03 -2.19 1.24
CA GLY A 133 5.37 -1.26 2.32
C GLY A 133 5.14 -1.86 3.72
N ARG A 134 5.31 -1.04 4.74
CA ARG A 134 5.09 -1.40 6.15
C ARG A 134 4.34 -0.30 6.86
N ASP A 135 3.36 -0.69 7.63
CA ASP A 135 2.58 0.25 8.43
C ASP A 135 3.35 0.68 9.67
N ILE A 136 3.42 1.98 9.88
CA ILE A 136 3.97 2.58 11.09
C ILE A 136 3.08 3.72 11.58
N VAL A 137 3.24 4.06 12.85
CA VAL A 137 2.58 5.23 13.46
C VAL A 137 3.65 6.22 13.90
N ILE A 138 3.55 7.46 13.44
CA ILE A 138 4.42 8.56 13.85
C ILE A 138 3.54 9.63 14.50
N GLY A 139 3.69 9.82 15.80
CA GLY A 139 2.77 10.65 16.57
C GLY A 139 1.37 10.03 16.61
N GLU A 140 0.38 10.73 16.06
CA GLU A 140 -1.01 10.27 15.96
C GLU A 140 -1.41 9.86 14.54
N ARG A 141 -0.46 9.88 13.57
CA ARG A 141 -0.74 9.62 12.16
C ARG A 141 -0.18 8.27 11.70
N HIS A 142 -0.92 7.64 10.79
CA HIS A 142 -0.52 6.41 10.13
C HIS A 142 0.24 6.72 8.83
N TYR A 143 1.33 5.99 8.62
CA TYR A 143 2.14 6.06 7.41
C TYR A 143 2.45 4.67 6.90
N THR A 144 2.49 4.52 5.58
CA THR A 144 3.10 3.35 4.93
C THR A 144 4.52 3.70 4.54
N VAL A 145 5.49 2.89 5.00
CA VAL A 145 6.93 3.08 4.77
C VAL A 145 7.43 2.15 3.69
N PHE A 146 8.13 2.72 2.73
CA PHE A 146 8.86 1.97 1.71
C PHE A 146 10.35 2.13 1.92
N LEU A 147 11.07 0.99 1.94
CA LEU A 147 12.51 0.93 2.11
C LEU A 147 13.17 0.56 0.79
N MET A 148 14.19 1.32 0.40
CA MET A 148 15.00 1.04 -0.79
C MET A 148 16.48 1.07 -0.42
N HIS A 149 17.17 -0.08 -0.58
CA HIS A 149 18.58 -0.20 -0.26
C HIS A 149 19.44 0.08 -1.49
N SER A 150 20.45 0.92 -1.32
CA SER A 150 21.43 1.19 -2.36
C SER A 150 22.73 0.41 -2.10
N SER A 151 23.06 -0.50 -2.98
CA SER A 151 24.32 -1.27 -2.96
C SER A 151 25.42 -0.63 -3.80
N SER A 152 25.14 0.50 -4.48
CA SER A 152 26.06 1.09 -5.48
C SER A 152 27.10 2.06 -4.90
N THR A 153 27.05 2.38 -3.64
CA THR A 153 27.94 3.32 -2.95
C THR A 153 28.95 2.56 -2.09
N LYS A 154 30.07 3.18 -1.76
CA LYS A 154 31.08 2.63 -0.85
C LYS A 154 30.52 2.40 0.56
N GLU A 155 29.46 3.12 0.91
CA GLU A 155 28.70 2.98 2.15
C GLU A 155 27.26 2.58 1.78
N PRO A 156 26.70 1.54 2.39
CA PRO A 156 25.31 1.15 2.18
C PRO A 156 24.39 2.24 2.74
N LEU A 157 23.45 2.69 1.90
CA LEU A 157 22.46 3.69 2.24
C LEU A 157 21.06 3.11 2.06
N THR A 158 20.15 3.48 2.96
CA THR A 158 18.73 3.14 2.86
C THR A 158 17.93 4.42 2.63
N ILE A 159 17.12 4.43 1.58
CA ILE A 159 16.13 5.48 1.32
C ILE A 159 14.83 5.03 1.97
N ILE A 160 14.27 5.89 2.79
CA ILE A 160 13.01 5.69 3.50
C ILE A 160 12.00 6.67 2.92
N CYS A 161 10.95 6.18 2.28
CA CYS A 161 9.84 6.98 1.78
C CYS A 161 8.61 6.73 2.65
N LEU A 162 7.95 7.81 3.09
CA LEU A 162 6.78 7.80 3.94
C LEU A 162 5.57 8.24 3.12
N VAL A 163 4.52 7.44 3.10
CA VAL A 163 3.24 7.80 2.48
C VAL A 163 2.25 8.04 3.62
N ASP A 164 1.73 9.25 3.71
CA ASP A 164 0.65 9.57 4.64
C ASP A 164 -0.63 8.92 4.13
N ASP A 165 -1.04 7.86 4.76
CA ASP A 165 -2.27 7.13 4.46
C ASP A 165 -3.28 7.18 5.62
N ASN A 166 -3.07 8.11 6.54
CA ASN A 166 -3.91 8.28 7.71
C ASN A 166 -5.38 8.46 7.35
N ASP A 167 -5.68 9.35 6.41
CA ASP A 167 -7.05 9.62 5.98
C ASP A 167 -7.66 8.38 5.30
N LEU A 168 -6.88 7.70 4.45
CA LEU A 168 -7.34 6.48 3.77
C LEU A 168 -7.67 5.38 4.78
N LYS A 169 -6.83 5.14 5.77
CA LYS A 169 -7.05 4.15 6.83
C LYS A 169 -8.23 4.53 7.71
N HIS A 170 -8.34 5.83 8.07
CA HIS A 170 -9.47 6.32 8.83
C HIS A 170 -10.79 6.10 8.08
N TYR A 171 -10.88 6.50 6.81
CA TYR A 171 -12.10 6.28 6.01
C TYR A 171 -12.38 4.79 5.76
N THR A 172 -11.34 4.00 5.59
CA THR A 172 -11.50 2.55 5.44
C THR A 172 -12.06 1.93 6.72
N GLN A 173 -11.53 2.30 7.89
CA GLN A 173 -12.03 1.84 9.17
C GLN A 173 -13.47 2.31 9.40
N GLU A 174 -13.76 3.59 9.15
CA GLU A 174 -15.11 4.14 9.26
C GLU A 174 -16.09 3.43 8.32
N TYR A 175 -15.67 3.11 7.10
CA TYR A 175 -16.49 2.35 6.16
C TYR A 175 -16.85 0.96 6.71
N PHE A 176 -15.91 0.23 7.30
CA PHE A 176 -16.18 -1.07 7.89
C PHE A 176 -17.02 -0.95 9.16
N ASP A 177 -16.71 -0.01 10.02
CA ASP A 177 -17.42 0.19 11.30
C ASP A 177 -18.85 0.70 11.12
N SER A 178 -19.14 1.46 10.05
CA SER A 178 -20.47 1.96 9.71
C SER A 178 -21.33 0.99 8.89
N ARG A 179 -20.80 -0.20 8.53
CA ARG A 179 -21.57 -1.18 7.77
C ARG A 179 -22.79 -1.64 8.57
N PRO A 180 -23.99 -1.63 7.96
CA PRO A 180 -25.20 -2.03 8.67
C PRO A 180 -25.31 -3.55 8.83
N TYR A 181 -25.67 -3.96 10.02
CA TYR A 181 -26.21 -5.27 10.30
C TYR A 181 -27.71 -5.20 10.29
N VAL A 182 -28.36 -6.18 9.68
CA VAL A 182 -29.80 -6.33 9.67
C VAL A 182 -30.18 -7.40 10.67
N LEU A 183 -31.04 -7.05 11.61
CA LEU A 183 -31.58 -7.97 12.60
C LEU A 183 -33.07 -8.16 12.33
N THR A 184 -33.47 -9.40 12.12
CA THR A 184 -34.88 -9.77 12.10
C THR A 184 -35.22 -10.41 13.44
N MET A 185 -36.18 -9.81 14.16
CA MET A 185 -36.63 -10.26 15.47
C MET A 185 -38.05 -10.81 15.35
N LEU A 186 -38.23 -12.04 15.82
CA LEU A 186 -39.52 -12.74 15.80
C LEU A 186 -39.91 -13.12 17.22
N ILE A 187 -41.14 -12.82 17.62
CA ILE A 187 -41.72 -13.33 18.85
C ILE A 187 -42.27 -14.73 18.56
N ASP A 188 -41.55 -15.78 19.01
CA ASP A 188 -41.81 -17.16 18.61
C ASP A 188 -43.18 -17.67 19.07
N ASN A 189 -43.57 -17.38 20.29
CA ASN A 189 -44.79 -17.83 20.92
C ASN A 189 -45.92 -16.80 20.94
N TYR A 190 -45.98 -15.89 19.98
CA TYR A 190 -46.94 -14.81 19.92
C TYR A 190 -48.39 -15.27 20.05
N SER A 191 -48.82 -16.32 19.32
CA SER A 191 -50.16 -16.84 19.35
C SER A 191 -50.51 -17.42 20.71
N GLU A 192 -49.59 -18.15 21.34
CA GLU A 192 -49.79 -18.76 22.66
C GLU A 192 -49.91 -17.70 23.76
N LEU A 193 -49.10 -16.64 23.69
CA LEU A 193 -49.13 -15.51 24.64
C LEU A 193 -50.48 -14.80 24.66
N PHE A 194 -51.24 -14.79 23.56
CA PHE A 194 -52.39 -13.94 23.38
C PHE A 194 -53.70 -14.66 23.08
N THR A 195 -53.72 -16.02 23.04
CA THR A 195 -54.95 -16.82 22.73
C THR A 195 -56.09 -16.51 23.68
N ASP A 196 -55.82 -16.45 24.99
CA ASP A 196 -56.86 -16.20 26.03
C ASP A 196 -56.70 -14.84 26.72
N ALA A 197 -55.87 -13.94 26.15
CA ALA A 197 -55.62 -12.62 26.74
C ALA A 197 -56.73 -11.65 26.49
N LYS A 198 -57.12 -10.90 27.54
CA LYS A 198 -57.97 -9.74 27.38
C LYS A 198 -57.25 -8.66 26.59
N GLU A 199 -57.94 -7.86 25.81
CA GLU A 199 -57.36 -6.84 24.94
C GLU A 199 -56.42 -5.88 25.69
N ASN A 200 -56.81 -5.48 26.92
CA ASN A 200 -55.95 -4.60 27.75
C ASN A 200 -54.64 -5.26 28.18
N GLU A 201 -54.65 -6.54 28.49
CA GLU A 201 -53.45 -7.30 28.86
C GLU A 201 -52.54 -7.49 27.65
N ARG A 202 -53.11 -7.85 26.50
CA ARG A 202 -52.43 -7.94 25.24
C ARG A 202 -51.68 -6.65 24.86
N SER A 203 -52.43 -5.51 24.92
CA SER A 203 -51.84 -4.21 24.61
C SER A 203 -50.74 -3.82 25.58
N ARG A 204 -50.88 -4.15 26.88
CA ARG A 204 -49.85 -3.88 27.89
C ARG A 204 -48.58 -4.70 27.63
N THR A 205 -48.70 -6.03 27.46
CA THR A 205 -47.60 -6.91 27.25
C THR A 205 -46.87 -6.57 25.94
N MET A 206 -47.60 -6.32 24.84
CA MET A 206 -47.00 -5.90 23.58
C MET A 206 -46.28 -4.56 23.72
N GLY A 207 -46.86 -3.58 24.40
CA GLY A 207 -46.20 -2.30 24.64
C GLY A 207 -44.88 -2.43 25.42
N GLN A 208 -44.82 -3.36 26.39
CA GLN A 208 -43.56 -3.65 27.09
C GLN A 208 -42.51 -4.28 26.16
N ILE A 209 -42.93 -5.24 25.33
CA ILE A 209 -42.01 -5.88 24.34
C ILE A 209 -41.48 -4.85 23.32
N GLU A 210 -42.41 -4.02 22.76
CA GLU A 210 -42.03 -2.97 21.81
C GLU A 210 -41.08 -1.96 22.44
N HIS A 211 -41.34 -1.55 23.67
CA HIS A 211 -40.45 -0.63 24.38
C HIS A 211 -39.03 -1.22 24.60
N ILE A 212 -38.93 -2.52 24.95
CA ILE A 212 -37.63 -3.19 25.09
C ILE A 212 -36.88 -3.23 23.74
N ILE A 213 -37.59 -3.49 22.64
CA ILE A 213 -36.98 -3.54 21.30
C ILE A 213 -36.53 -2.15 20.86
N GLU A 214 -37.35 -1.12 21.10
CA GLU A 214 -37.00 0.27 20.80
C GLU A 214 -35.80 0.73 21.62
N THR A 215 -35.77 0.46 22.92
CA THR A 215 -34.66 0.78 23.81
C THR A 215 -33.37 0.10 23.35
N PHE A 216 -33.45 -1.17 22.98
CA PHE A 216 -32.31 -1.88 22.44
C PHE A 216 -31.75 -1.23 21.16
N ALA A 217 -32.62 -0.81 20.24
CA ALA A 217 -32.20 -0.12 19.03
C ALA A 217 -31.59 1.26 19.35
N GLU A 218 -32.16 2.03 20.25
CA GLU A 218 -31.64 3.33 20.68
C GLU A 218 -30.28 3.23 21.36
N GLU A 219 -30.08 2.28 22.29
CA GLU A 219 -28.81 2.03 22.99
C GLU A 219 -27.68 1.62 22.04
N ASN A 220 -28.03 1.00 20.92
CA ASN A 220 -27.07 0.58 19.90
C ASN A 220 -27.08 1.52 18.66
N HIS A 221 -27.60 2.73 18.79
CA HIS A 221 -27.66 3.74 17.72
C HIS A 221 -28.27 3.22 16.41
N GLY A 222 -29.18 2.24 16.53
CA GLY A 222 -29.85 1.61 15.42
C GLY A 222 -31.23 2.19 15.15
N LEU A 223 -31.85 1.67 14.11
CA LEU A 223 -33.23 1.95 13.76
C LEU A 223 -34.04 0.67 13.85
N VAL A 224 -35.28 0.75 14.33
CA VAL A 224 -36.17 -0.40 14.35
C VAL A 224 -37.51 -0.05 13.66
N LYS A 225 -38.07 -1.05 12.98
CA LYS A 225 -39.36 -0.98 12.34
C LYS A 225 -40.16 -2.25 12.63
N LYS A 226 -41.36 -2.09 13.11
CA LYS A 226 -42.33 -3.19 13.21
C LYS A 226 -42.85 -3.53 11.82
N LEU A 227 -42.68 -4.77 11.40
CA LEU A 227 -43.11 -5.31 10.10
C LEU A 227 -44.51 -5.95 10.21
N ASP A 228 -44.74 -6.70 11.29
CA ASP A 228 -45.97 -7.41 11.55
C ASP A 228 -46.26 -7.42 13.09
N ARG A 229 -47.30 -8.12 13.50
CA ARG A 229 -47.70 -8.23 14.92
C ARG A 229 -46.60 -8.83 15.81
N ASP A 230 -45.85 -9.79 15.29
CA ASP A 230 -44.84 -10.59 15.96
C ASP A 230 -43.44 -10.34 15.41
N ARG A 231 -43.26 -9.50 14.37
CA ARG A 231 -42.02 -9.36 13.61
C ARG A 231 -41.53 -7.93 13.56
N PHE A 232 -40.22 -7.79 13.84
CA PHE A 232 -39.52 -6.50 13.81
C PHE A 232 -38.23 -6.61 12.97
N LEU A 233 -37.87 -5.52 12.35
CA LEU A 233 -36.61 -5.36 11.64
C LEU A 233 -35.82 -4.26 12.33
N ALA A 234 -34.57 -4.53 12.70
CA ALA A 234 -33.66 -3.51 13.18
C ALA A 234 -32.42 -3.44 12.29
N VAL A 235 -31.83 -2.25 12.21
CA VAL A 235 -30.57 -2.00 11.51
C VAL A 235 -29.63 -1.31 12.48
N VAL A 236 -28.45 -1.90 12.68
CA VAL A 236 -27.45 -1.44 13.64
C VAL A 236 -26.09 -1.46 12.95
N GLU A 237 -25.23 -0.45 13.19
CA GLU A 237 -23.87 -0.44 12.61
C GLU A 237 -22.97 -1.51 13.23
N GLU A 238 -22.00 -1.99 12.45
CA GLU A 238 -21.07 -3.04 12.85
C GLU A 238 -20.34 -2.71 14.15
N ARG A 239 -19.95 -1.45 14.35
CA ARG A 239 -19.24 -0.99 15.57
C ARG A 239 -20.01 -1.30 16.87
N TYR A 240 -21.34 -1.26 16.84
CA TYR A 240 -22.17 -1.55 18.00
C TYR A 240 -22.55 -3.03 18.08
N MET A 241 -22.66 -3.70 16.93
CA MET A 241 -23.01 -5.12 16.87
C MET A 241 -21.95 -6.03 17.48
N LYS A 242 -20.65 -5.69 17.37
CA LYS A 242 -19.57 -6.45 18.01
C LYS A 242 -19.85 -6.68 19.49
N ARG A 243 -20.21 -5.61 20.22
CA ARG A 243 -20.55 -5.69 21.64
C ARG A 243 -21.82 -6.51 21.89
N VAL A 244 -22.85 -6.31 21.09
CA VAL A 244 -24.13 -7.06 21.23
C VAL A 244 -23.90 -8.57 21.08
N ILE A 245 -23.05 -8.96 20.14
CA ILE A 245 -22.69 -10.38 19.91
C ILE A 245 -21.87 -10.93 21.09
N GLU A 246 -20.87 -10.19 21.57
CA GLU A 246 -20.05 -10.57 22.73
C GLU A 246 -20.91 -10.76 23.99
N ASP A 247 -21.86 -9.86 24.22
CA ASP A 247 -22.82 -9.90 25.34
C ASP A 247 -23.96 -10.90 25.12
N ARG A 248 -23.94 -11.68 24.03
CA ARG A 248 -24.94 -12.73 23.69
C ARG A 248 -26.36 -12.22 23.65
N PHE A 249 -26.59 -11.08 23.03
CA PHE A 249 -27.92 -10.49 22.84
C PHE A 249 -28.68 -10.31 24.15
N PRO A 250 -28.36 -9.36 25.02
CA PRO A 250 -29.02 -9.13 26.31
C PRO A 250 -30.54 -8.94 26.19
N ILE A 251 -31.01 -8.43 25.06
CA ILE A 251 -32.43 -8.23 24.75
C ILE A 251 -33.25 -9.51 24.90
N LEU A 252 -32.68 -10.68 24.59
CA LEU A 252 -33.40 -11.96 24.74
C LEU A 252 -33.80 -12.25 26.19
N ASN A 253 -32.94 -11.88 27.14
CA ASN A 253 -33.23 -12.03 28.56
C ASN A 253 -34.26 -10.97 29.03
N ALA A 254 -34.17 -9.76 28.51
CA ALA A 254 -35.13 -8.70 28.81
C ALA A 254 -36.54 -9.08 28.33
N ILE A 255 -36.66 -9.66 27.13
CA ILE A 255 -37.95 -10.15 26.61
C ILE A 255 -38.51 -11.29 27.47
N ARG A 256 -37.69 -12.26 27.90
CA ARG A 256 -38.10 -13.35 28.78
C ARG A 256 -38.58 -12.87 30.15
N ALA A 257 -38.13 -11.73 30.61
CA ALA A 257 -38.51 -11.13 31.89
C ALA A 257 -39.80 -10.31 31.86
N VAL A 258 -40.41 -10.16 30.68
CA VAL A 258 -41.67 -9.43 30.53
C VAL A 258 -42.77 -10.13 31.32
N ASP A 259 -43.50 -9.35 32.12
CA ASP A 259 -44.66 -9.85 32.89
C ASP A 259 -45.83 -10.17 31.95
N THR A 260 -46.04 -11.45 31.75
CA THR A 260 -47.17 -12.01 30.96
C THR A 260 -48.33 -12.50 31.81
N GLY A 261 -48.28 -12.25 33.14
CA GLY A 261 -49.21 -12.81 34.11
C GLY A 261 -48.94 -14.30 34.36
N ASP A 262 -50.00 -15.11 34.54
CA ASP A 262 -49.87 -16.58 34.77
C ASP A 262 -49.59 -17.39 33.51
N ARG A 263 -49.07 -16.72 32.44
CA ARG A 263 -48.81 -17.36 31.14
C ARG A 263 -47.34 -17.67 30.93
N ASN A 264 -47.07 -18.40 29.82
CA ASN A 264 -45.72 -18.67 29.40
C ASN A 264 -44.95 -17.35 29.16
N ASN A 265 -43.66 -17.37 29.51
CA ASN A 265 -42.77 -16.23 29.23
C ASN A 265 -42.68 -15.95 27.72
N ALA A 266 -42.52 -14.69 27.34
CA ALA A 266 -42.29 -14.33 25.95
C ALA A 266 -40.93 -14.88 25.51
N THR A 267 -40.89 -15.41 24.31
CA THR A 267 -39.65 -15.92 23.66
C THR A 267 -39.46 -15.17 22.34
N MET A 268 -38.19 -14.92 22.01
CA MET A 268 -37.81 -14.19 20.80
C MET A 268 -36.65 -14.91 20.12
N SER A 269 -36.71 -15.02 18.81
CA SER A 269 -35.59 -15.40 17.93
C SER A 269 -35.08 -14.19 17.19
N ILE A 270 -33.75 -14.11 17.03
CA ILE A 270 -33.08 -13.02 16.32
C ILE A 270 -32.22 -13.61 15.20
N GLY A 271 -32.60 -13.35 13.96
CA GLY A 271 -31.77 -13.60 12.80
C GLY A 271 -30.86 -12.40 12.55
N VAL A 272 -29.57 -12.63 12.41
CA VAL A 272 -28.56 -11.59 12.19
C VAL A 272 -27.90 -11.79 10.84
N SER A 273 -27.99 -10.80 9.96
CA SER A 273 -27.29 -10.81 8.67
C SER A 273 -26.29 -9.66 8.65
N PRO A 274 -24.96 -9.93 8.55
CA PRO A 274 -24.03 -8.89 8.20
C PRO A 274 -24.37 -8.40 6.79
N MET A 275 -24.08 -7.14 6.50
CA MET A 275 -24.34 -6.60 5.17
C MET A 275 -23.60 -7.42 4.11
N ALA A 276 -24.36 -8.03 3.22
CA ALA A 276 -23.86 -8.54 1.94
C ALA A 276 -23.51 -7.36 1.01
N ALA A 277 -23.44 -7.55 -0.29
CA ALA A 277 -23.13 -6.49 -1.25
C ALA A 277 -24.12 -5.31 -1.21
N SER A 278 -25.35 -5.53 -0.70
CA SER A 278 -26.34 -4.49 -0.48
C SER A 278 -27.28 -4.81 0.68
N LEU A 279 -27.90 -3.76 1.28
CA LEU A 279 -28.94 -3.91 2.32
C LEU A 279 -30.11 -4.78 1.83
N HIS A 280 -30.47 -4.63 0.55
CA HIS A 280 -31.52 -5.42 -0.09
C HIS A 280 -31.20 -6.92 -0.10
N GLU A 281 -29.97 -7.27 -0.44
CA GLU A 281 -29.48 -8.66 -0.48
C GLU A 281 -29.44 -9.27 0.92
N SER A 282 -28.98 -8.52 1.93
CA SER A 282 -29.00 -8.96 3.34
C SER A 282 -30.40 -9.26 3.85
N CYS A 283 -31.39 -8.43 3.46
CA CYS A 283 -32.79 -8.69 3.80
C CYS A 283 -33.37 -9.90 3.07
N LEU A 284 -32.95 -10.16 1.82
CA LEU A 284 -33.44 -11.28 1.02
C LEU A 284 -32.87 -12.63 1.48
N LEU A 285 -31.60 -12.71 1.89
CA LEU A 285 -30.97 -13.93 2.38
C LEU A 285 -31.74 -14.52 3.57
N TYR A 286 -32.27 -13.68 4.46
CA TYR A 286 -33.07 -14.16 5.59
C TYR A 286 -34.47 -14.65 5.19
N THR A 287 -35.09 -14.07 4.17
CA THR A 287 -36.43 -14.44 3.73
C THR A 287 -36.46 -15.72 2.89
N SER A 288 -35.35 -16.10 2.24
CA SER A 288 -35.27 -17.34 1.46
C SER A 288 -35.07 -18.58 2.34
N ASP A 289 -34.23 -18.48 3.39
CA ASP A 289 -33.98 -19.60 4.31
C ASP A 289 -35.20 -19.93 5.20
N ALA A 290 -36.05 -18.95 5.47
CA ALA A 290 -37.30 -19.14 6.25
C ALA A 290 -38.48 -19.72 5.42
N ALA A 291 -38.34 -19.85 4.10
CA ALA A 291 -39.37 -20.38 3.21
C ALA A 291 -39.16 -21.87 2.88
N ASP A 292 -37.99 -22.41 3.23
CA ASP A 292 -37.62 -23.83 2.97
C ASP A 292 -37.64 -24.73 4.22
N GLU A 293 -38.06 -24.22 5.39
CA GLU A 293 -38.45 -24.97 6.59
C GLU A 293 -39.98 -24.91 6.83
#